data_bf852c391e83fdc5d74c90aa9cb44df7
#
_entry.id   bf852c391e83fdc5d74c90aa9cb44df7
#
_cell.length_a   1.000
_cell.length_b   1.000
_cell.length_c   1.000
_cell.angle_alpha   90.00
_cell.angle_beta   90.00
_cell.angle_gamma   90.00
#
_symmetry.space_group_name_H-M   'P 1'
#
loop_
_entity.id
_entity.type
_entity.pdbx_description
1 polymer ?
#
loop_
_entity_poly.entity_id
_entity_poly.type
_entity_poly.pdbx_seq_one_letter_code
_entity_poly.pdbx_strand_id
1 'polypeptide(L)'
;DLSDHRIWRGELIKNNAYPQAARQLGEYLAHTLFHTSDFYLHPHQKKAQVAQFINPEMCEITEDLFFNDPYQIHERNNYPAELENDVAALRDDAQLKIAVASLKHRFFSHAEALLHGDIHSGSIFVAEGSLKAIDAEFGYFGPIGFDVGTAIGNLLLNFCGLPGHLGIRDAAAAREQRLIDIQALWNTFAERFQALAHEKTRDAALSAPGYASEFLKKV
;
A
#
# COMPACT_ATOMS: atom_id res chain seq x y z
N ASP A 1 -9.67 -7.47 -21.00
CA ASP A 1 -10.07 -6.24 -21.64
C ASP A 1 -10.30 -5.16 -20.58
N LEU A 2 -9.76 -3.97 -20.78
CA LEU A 2 -9.86 -2.81 -19.88
C LEU A 2 -10.61 -1.62 -20.52
N SER A 3 -11.28 -1.85 -21.66
CA SER A 3 -11.93 -0.77 -22.43
C SER A 3 -12.96 0.02 -21.59
N ASP A 4 -13.65 -0.65 -20.67
CA ASP A 4 -14.68 -0.04 -19.82
C ASP A 4 -14.10 0.51 -18.49
N HIS A 5 -12.82 0.29 -18.23
CA HIS A 5 -12.19 0.72 -16.99
C HIS A 5 -11.58 2.13 -17.12
N ARG A 6 -11.45 2.80 -15.99
CA ARG A 6 -10.79 4.09 -15.83
C ARG A 6 -9.69 4.00 -14.79
N ILE A 7 -8.63 4.78 -14.92
CA ILE A 7 -7.58 4.90 -13.90
C ILE A 7 -8.19 5.55 -12.65
N TRP A 8 -8.13 4.85 -11.52
CA TRP A 8 -8.80 5.28 -10.29
C TRP A 8 -8.32 6.65 -9.79
N ARG A 9 -7.04 6.98 -9.94
CA ARG A 9 -6.50 8.30 -9.58
C ARG A 9 -7.28 9.45 -10.23
N GLY A 10 -7.53 9.34 -11.53
CA GLY A 10 -8.30 10.36 -12.25
C GLY A 10 -9.75 10.48 -11.77
N GLU A 11 -10.36 9.37 -11.41
CA GLU A 11 -11.72 9.31 -10.90
C GLU A 11 -11.82 9.85 -9.46
N LEU A 12 -10.83 9.56 -8.62
CA LEU A 12 -10.72 10.12 -7.26
C LEU A 12 -10.57 11.65 -7.28
N ILE A 13 -9.77 12.19 -8.20
CA ILE A 13 -9.60 13.65 -8.38
C ILE A 13 -10.92 14.32 -8.79
N LYS A 14 -11.67 13.68 -9.68
CA LYS A 14 -12.99 14.15 -10.13
C LYS A 14 -14.10 13.88 -9.11
N ASN A 15 -13.81 13.19 -8.04
CA ASN A 15 -14.75 12.70 -7.04
C ASN A 15 -15.87 11.81 -7.62
N ASN A 16 -15.54 11.03 -8.65
CA ASN A 16 -16.46 10.04 -9.19
C ASN A 16 -16.56 8.83 -8.25
N ALA A 17 -17.78 8.36 -8.02
CA ALA A 17 -18.05 7.31 -7.06
C ALA A 17 -17.82 5.90 -7.64
N TYR A 18 -17.01 5.11 -6.95
CA TYR A 18 -16.84 3.67 -7.16
C TYR A 18 -16.96 2.97 -5.79
N PRO A 19 -18.18 2.78 -5.28
CA PRO A 19 -18.42 2.47 -3.86
C PRO A 19 -17.86 1.11 -3.41
N GLN A 20 -17.49 0.24 -4.34
CA GLN A 20 -16.91 -1.07 -4.03
C GLN A 20 -15.37 -1.11 -4.19
N ALA A 21 -14.77 -0.09 -4.81
CA ALA A 21 -13.36 -0.14 -5.18
C ALA A 21 -12.42 -0.36 -3.98
N ALA A 22 -12.63 0.35 -2.87
CA ALA A 22 -11.82 0.18 -1.66
C ALA A 22 -11.92 -1.23 -1.07
N ARG A 23 -13.12 -1.81 -1.04
CA ARG A 23 -13.32 -3.21 -0.59
C ARG A 23 -12.67 -4.20 -1.54
N GLN A 24 -12.85 -4.03 -2.85
CA GLN A 24 -12.23 -4.89 -3.85
C GLN A 24 -10.71 -4.84 -3.80
N LEU A 25 -10.12 -3.67 -3.51
CA LEU A 25 -8.68 -3.54 -3.29
C LEU A 25 -8.24 -4.28 -2.02
N GLY A 26 -8.99 -4.17 -0.92
CA GLY A 26 -8.75 -4.93 0.30
C GLY A 26 -8.78 -6.45 0.08
N GLU A 27 -9.78 -6.95 -0.66
CA GLU A 27 -9.86 -8.36 -1.08
C GLU A 27 -8.67 -8.78 -1.93
N TYR A 28 -8.31 -7.98 -2.93
CA TYR A 28 -7.15 -8.24 -3.79
C TYR A 28 -5.86 -8.38 -2.97
N LEU A 29 -5.58 -7.40 -2.11
CA LEU A 29 -4.39 -7.40 -1.25
C LEU A 29 -4.39 -8.60 -0.29
N ALA A 30 -5.52 -8.90 0.35
CA ALA A 30 -5.61 -10.06 1.24
C ALA A 30 -5.29 -11.38 0.51
N HIS A 31 -5.84 -11.57 -0.69
CA HIS A 31 -5.61 -12.78 -1.46
C HIS A 31 -4.18 -12.90 -1.98
N THR A 32 -3.65 -11.85 -2.59
CA THR A 32 -2.30 -11.90 -3.20
C THR A 32 -1.23 -12.06 -2.11
N LEU A 33 -1.31 -11.25 -1.06
CA LEU A 33 -0.33 -11.27 0.03
C LEU A 33 -0.42 -12.54 0.87
N PHE A 34 -1.62 -13.06 1.17
CA PHE A 34 -1.76 -14.31 1.90
C PHE A 34 -1.18 -15.50 1.13
N HIS A 35 -1.55 -15.67 -0.15
CA HIS A 35 -1.17 -16.86 -0.91
C HIS A 35 0.32 -16.91 -1.29
N THR A 36 1.04 -15.82 -1.11
CA THR A 36 2.51 -15.76 -1.29
C THR A 36 3.28 -15.68 0.03
N SER A 37 2.57 -15.64 1.17
CA SER A 37 3.17 -15.51 2.50
C SER A 37 3.63 -16.83 3.11
N ASP A 38 4.34 -16.74 4.25
CA ASP A 38 4.72 -17.86 5.10
C ASP A 38 3.51 -18.59 5.72
N PHE A 39 2.35 -17.94 5.80
CA PHE A 39 1.11 -18.60 6.24
C PHE A 39 0.66 -19.68 5.27
N TYR A 40 0.91 -19.53 3.98
CA TYR A 40 0.38 -20.41 2.94
C TYR A 40 1.43 -21.27 2.24
N LEU A 41 2.58 -20.68 1.88
CA LEU A 41 3.61 -21.38 1.13
C LEU A 41 4.42 -22.35 2.01
N HIS A 42 4.72 -23.53 1.45
CA HIS A 42 5.70 -24.41 2.08
C HIS A 42 7.08 -23.71 2.11
N PRO A 43 7.89 -23.87 3.19
CA PRO A 43 9.19 -23.17 3.33
C PRO A 43 10.13 -23.29 2.13
N HIS A 44 10.23 -24.46 1.50
CA HIS A 44 11.03 -24.63 0.27
C HIS A 44 10.51 -23.80 -0.91
N GLN A 45 9.19 -23.79 -1.12
CA GLN A 45 8.57 -22.99 -2.19
C GLN A 45 8.78 -21.50 -1.93
N LYS A 46 8.57 -21.06 -0.68
CA LYS A 46 8.81 -19.68 -0.27
C LYS A 46 10.24 -19.25 -0.56
N LYS A 47 11.24 -20.03 -0.12
CA LYS A 47 12.66 -19.72 -0.34
C LYS A 47 13.01 -19.66 -1.84
N ALA A 48 12.48 -20.56 -2.65
CA ALA A 48 12.70 -20.56 -4.10
C ALA A 48 12.09 -19.31 -4.77
N GLN A 49 10.88 -18.92 -4.37
CA GLN A 49 10.23 -17.71 -4.88
C GLN A 49 10.95 -16.44 -4.43
N VAL A 50 11.38 -16.35 -3.18
CA VAL A 50 12.19 -15.21 -2.69
C VAL A 50 13.44 -15.05 -3.54
N ALA A 51 14.15 -16.13 -3.87
CA ALA A 51 15.34 -16.09 -4.72
C ALA A 51 15.03 -15.66 -6.16
N GLN A 52 13.83 -15.95 -6.65
CA GLN A 52 13.40 -15.57 -8.01
C GLN A 52 12.96 -14.10 -8.10
N PHE A 53 12.33 -13.57 -7.05
CA PHE A 53 11.74 -12.22 -7.01
C PHE A 53 12.51 -11.31 -6.04
N ILE A 54 13.82 -11.15 -6.25
CA ILE A 54 14.66 -10.24 -5.45
C ILE A 54 14.63 -8.80 -5.98
N ASN A 55 14.42 -8.61 -7.27
CA ASN A 55 14.19 -7.34 -7.99
C ASN A 55 15.04 -6.15 -7.50
N PRO A 56 16.37 -6.25 -7.52
CA PRO A 56 17.22 -5.27 -6.84
C PRO A 56 17.13 -3.86 -7.43
N GLU A 57 17.00 -3.74 -8.75
CA GLU A 57 16.94 -2.44 -9.42
C GLU A 57 15.68 -1.65 -9.03
N MET A 58 14.52 -2.30 -9.00
CA MET A 58 13.27 -1.63 -8.60
C MET A 58 13.21 -1.38 -7.10
N CYS A 59 13.79 -2.28 -6.28
CA CYS A 59 13.93 -2.06 -4.85
C CYS A 59 14.80 -0.83 -4.55
N GLU A 60 15.94 -0.64 -5.24
CA GLU A 60 16.81 0.54 -5.09
C GLU A 60 16.06 1.84 -5.40
N ILE A 61 15.27 1.87 -6.50
CA ILE A 61 14.43 3.01 -6.85
C ILE A 61 13.42 3.31 -5.73
N THR A 62 12.76 2.29 -5.19
CA THR A 62 11.81 2.45 -4.11
C THR A 62 12.50 2.94 -2.83
N GLU A 63 13.66 2.37 -2.47
CA GLU A 63 14.43 2.81 -1.31
C GLU A 63 14.79 4.29 -1.40
N ASP A 64 15.20 4.75 -2.56
CA ASP A 64 15.54 6.14 -2.77
C ASP A 64 14.31 7.06 -2.67
N LEU A 65 13.27 6.77 -3.44
CA LEU A 65 12.12 7.66 -3.56
C LEU A 65 11.21 7.68 -2.34
N PHE A 66 11.13 6.57 -1.58
CA PHE A 66 10.27 6.48 -0.38
C PHE A 66 11.02 6.78 0.92
N PHE A 67 12.27 6.32 1.06
CA PHE A 67 12.95 6.32 2.35
C PHE A 67 14.16 7.24 2.43
N ASN A 68 14.73 7.69 1.31
CA ASN A 68 15.93 8.54 1.30
C ASN A 68 15.60 9.98 0.91
N ASP A 69 15.21 10.22 -0.34
CA ASP A 69 15.15 11.54 -0.95
C ASP A 69 14.21 12.53 -0.26
N PRO A 70 13.00 12.14 0.19
CA PRO A 70 12.10 13.09 0.83
C PRO A 70 12.66 13.70 2.12
N TYR A 71 13.57 12.99 2.78
CA TYR A 71 14.09 13.35 4.12
C TYR A 71 15.47 14.02 4.08
N GLN A 72 15.96 14.36 2.90
CA GLN A 72 17.24 15.05 2.68
C GLN A 72 17.15 16.05 1.52
N ILE A 73 18.17 16.89 1.35
CA ILE A 73 18.29 17.75 0.17
C ILE A 73 18.74 16.85 -0.99
N HIS A 74 17.92 16.73 -2.02
CA HIS A 74 18.23 15.93 -3.20
C HIS A 74 17.65 16.57 -4.46
N GLU A 75 18.34 16.44 -5.60
CA GLU A 75 17.95 17.07 -6.89
C GLU A 75 16.61 16.55 -7.45
N ARG A 76 16.22 15.31 -7.11
CA ARG A 76 14.93 14.73 -7.50
C ARG A 76 13.73 15.31 -6.73
N ASN A 77 13.98 16.00 -5.60
CA ASN A 77 12.90 16.60 -4.82
C ASN A 77 12.36 17.85 -5.53
N ASN A 78 11.05 17.86 -5.72
CA ASN A 78 10.35 18.98 -6.34
C ASN A 78 9.12 19.36 -5.51
N TYR A 79 9.08 20.62 -5.06
CA TYR A 79 7.96 21.17 -4.28
C TYR A 79 7.84 22.69 -4.52
N PRO A 80 6.64 23.26 -4.38
CA PRO A 80 6.44 24.71 -4.49
C PRO A 80 7.24 25.48 -3.42
N ALA A 81 7.73 26.66 -3.76
CA ALA A 81 8.53 27.49 -2.85
C ALA A 81 7.80 27.87 -1.54
N GLU A 82 6.47 27.92 -1.59
CA GLU A 82 5.62 28.20 -0.42
C GLU A 82 5.72 27.11 0.65
N LEU A 83 6.16 25.89 0.30
CA LEU A 83 6.33 24.75 1.22
C LEU A 83 7.75 24.62 1.78
N GLU A 84 8.67 25.56 1.50
CA GLU A 84 10.07 25.48 1.94
C GLU A 84 10.19 25.25 3.45
N ASN A 85 9.41 25.99 4.26
CA ASN A 85 9.43 25.85 5.72
C ASN A 85 8.89 24.48 6.20
N ASP A 86 7.85 23.96 5.54
CA ASP A 86 7.27 22.65 5.87
C ASP A 86 8.25 21.52 5.51
N VAL A 87 8.91 21.65 4.36
CA VAL A 87 9.93 20.69 3.90
C VAL A 87 11.16 20.72 4.81
N ALA A 88 11.60 21.92 5.24
CA ALA A 88 12.69 22.05 6.21
C ALA A 88 12.33 21.38 7.54
N ALA A 89 11.13 21.65 8.08
CA ALA A 89 10.64 21.03 9.31
C ALA A 89 10.59 19.49 9.21
N LEU A 90 10.12 18.94 8.08
CA LEU A 90 10.11 17.49 7.83
C LEU A 90 11.54 16.92 7.81
N ARG A 91 12.48 17.62 7.17
CA ARG A 91 13.89 17.20 7.09
C ARG A 91 14.63 17.31 8.42
N ASP A 92 14.21 18.19 9.32
CA ASP A 92 14.80 18.38 10.65
C ASP A 92 14.17 17.47 11.72
N ASP A 93 13.07 16.80 11.43
CA ASP A 93 12.40 15.88 12.35
C ASP A 93 13.20 14.58 12.54
N ALA A 94 13.98 14.53 13.63
CA ALA A 94 14.80 13.38 13.97
C ALA A 94 13.95 12.12 14.30
N GLN A 95 12.75 12.29 14.90
CA GLN A 95 11.89 11.16 15.24
C GLN A 95 11.28 10.55 13.97
N LEU A 96 10.85 11.37 13.04
CA LEU A 96 10.41 10.92 11.73
C LEU A 96 11.51 10.13 11.00
N LYS A 97 12.74 10.66 10.98
CA LYS A 97 13.88 9.96 10.34
C LYS A 97 14.17 8.59 10.98
N ILE A 98 14.05 8.46 12.30
CA ILE A 98 14.20 7.16 13.00
C ILE A 98 13.09 6.19 12.57
N ALA A 99 11.84 6.67 12.51
CA ALA A 99 10.71 5.85 12.07
C ALA A 99 10.90 5.38 10.60
N VAL A 100 11.29 6.30 9.71
CA VAL A 100 11.58 6.00 8.30
C VAL A 100 12.72 4.98 8.16
N ALA A 101 13.82 5.15 8.92
CA ALA A 101 14.92 4.21 8.92
C ALA A 101 14.48 2.80 9.37
N SER A 102 13.59 2.72 10.36
CA SER A 102 13.02 1.44 10.81
C SER A 102 12.14 0.79 9.74
N LEU A 103 11.33 1.58 9.02
CA LEU A 103 10.53 1.08 7.89
C LEU A 103 11.41 0.64 6.72
N LYS A 104 12.44 1.42 6.38
CA LYS A 104 13.43 1.04 5.35
C LYS A 104 14.12 -0.26 5.71
N HIS A 105 14.55 -0.43 6.97
CA HIS A 105 15.17 -1.67 7.42
C HIS A 105 14.23 -2.87 7.27
N ARG A 106 12.92 -2.72 7.57
CA ARG A 106 11.92 -3.76 7.32
C ARG A 106 11.74 -4.03 5.83
N PHE A 107 11.72 -2.98 5.00
CA PHE A 107 11.52 -3.08 3.56
C PHE A 107 12.48 -4.08 2.90
N PHE A 108 13.78 -4.01 3.21
CA PHE A 108 14.76 -4.92 2.60
C PHE A 108 15.09 -6.16 3.43
N SER A 109 14.61 -6.27 4.68
CA SER A 109 14.94 -7.44 5.54
C SER A 109 13.78 -8.41 5.78
N HIS A 110 12.52 -8.01 5.53
CA HIS A 110 11.33 -8.80 5.81
C HIS A 110 10.67 -9.32 4.55
N ALA A 111 10.97 -10.54 4.16
CA ALA A 111 10.38 -11.20 3.00
C ALA A 111 9.04 -11.88 3.37
N GLU A 112 8.03 -11.11 3.80
CA GLU A 112 6.75 -11.64 4.31
C GLU A 112 5.85 -12.21 3.21
N ALA A 113 5.69 -11.49 2.09
CA ALA A 113 4.89 -11.90 0.94
C ALA A 113 5.44 -11.33 -0.36
N LEU A 114 5.00 -11.85 -1.51
CA LEU A 114 5.27 -11.22 -2.80
C LEU A 114 4.35 -9.99 -2.95
N LEU A 115 4.96 -8.83 -2.92
CA LEU A 115 4.28 -7.55 -3.06
C LEU A 115 3.98 -7.22 -4.53
N HIS A 116 3.04 -6.34 -4.76
CA HIS A 116 2.92 -5.59 -5.99
C HIS A 116 4.08 -4.58 -6.12
N GLY A 117 4.46 -3.98 -5.01
CA GLY A 117 5.59 -3.07 -4.88
C GLY A 117 5.32 -1.62 -5.27
N ASP A 118 4.22 -1.36 -6.03
CA ASP A 118 3.79 -0.02 -6.44
C ASP A 118 2.27 0.08 -6.58
N ILE A 119 1.53 -0.33 -5.54
CA ILE A 119 0.06 -0.38 -5.53
C ILE A 119 -0.57 0.98 -5.23
N HIS A 120 -0.37 1.94 -6.09
CA HIS A 120 -0.96 3.26 -5.97
C HIS A 120 -2.24 3.42 -6.83
N SER A 121 -3.02 4.47 -6.61
CA SER A 121 -4.28 4.72 -7.35
C SER A 121 -4.12 4.88 -8.88
N GLY A 122 -2.90 5.12 -9.36
CA GLY A 122 -2.56 5.15 -10.78
C GLY A 122 -2.38 3.76 -11.39
N SER A 123 -2.03 2.75 -10.59
CA SER A 123 -1.89 1.34 -10.98
C SER A 123 -3.21 0.56 -10.80
N ILE A 124 -4.30 1.25 -10.45
CA ILE A 124 -5.62 0.66 -10.25
C ILE A 124 -6.58 1.14 -11.32
N PHE A 125 -7.22 0.21 -11.99
CA PHE A 125 -8.29 0.43 -12.94
C PHE A 125 -9.63 0.04 -12.32
N VAL A 126 -10.63 0.91 -12.42
CA VAL A 126 -11.97 0.73 -11.87
C VAL A 126 -13.03 0.81 -12.94
N ALA A 127 -14.04 -0.05 -12.81
CA ALA A 127 -15.31 0.01 -13.54
C ALA A 127 -16.44 -0.33 -12.56
N GLU A 128 -17.68 -0.28 -13.00
CA GLU A 128 -18.83 -0.69 -12.18
C GLU A 128 -18.65 -2.16 -11.74
N GLY A 129 -18.53 -2.38 -10.42
CA GLY A 129 -18.36 -3.72 -9.83
C GLY A 129 -17.03 -4.42 -10.13
N SER A 130 -16.04 -3.74 -10.73
CA SER A 130 -14.76 -4.34 -11.12
C SER A 130 -13.56 -3.47 -10.78
N LEU A 131 -12.52 -4.10 -10.22
CA LEU A 131 -11.21 -3.50 -9.99
C LEU A 131 -10.13 -4.38 -10.59
N LYS A 132 -9.13 -3.78 -11.19
CA LYS A 132 -7.92 -4.45 -11.71
C LYS A 132 -6.69 -3.70 -11.25
N ALA A 133 -5.74 -4.41 -10.67
CA ALA A 133 -4.38 -3.91 -10.44
C ALA A 133 -3.52 -4.27 -11.67
N ILE A 134 -2.65 -3.36 -12.04
CA ILE A 134 -1.72 -3.50 -13.17
C ILE A 134 -0.33 -3.00 -12.75
N ASP A 135 0.68 -3.32 -13.55
CA ASP A 135 2.01 -2.72 -13.46
C ASP A 135 2.77 -3.13 -12.19
N ALA A 136 2.83 -4.45 -11.95
CA ALA A 136 3.54 -5.03 -10.80
C ALA A 136 5.05 -5.22 -11.05
N GLU A 137 5.69 -4.33 -11.82
CA GLU A 137 7.12 -4.43 -12.16
C GLU A 137 8.03 -4.26 -10.94
N PHE A 138 7.56 -3.57 -9.90
CA PHE A 138 8.24 -3.42 -8.62
C PHE A 138 8.08 -4.64 -7.69
N GLY A 139 7.47 -5.72 -8.17
CA GLY A 139 7.18 -6.91 -7.36
C GLY A 139 8.44 -7.58 -6.80
N TYR A 140 8.50 -7.74 -5.49
CA TYR A 140 9.54 -8.45 -4.76
C TYR A 140 8.97 -9.04 -3.47
N PHE A 141 9.72 -9.92 -2.79
CA PHE A 141 9.31 -10.38 -1.47
C PHE A 141 9.68 -9.36 -0.39
N GLY A 142 8.67 -8.70 0.16
CA GLY A 142 8.81 -7.63 1.14
C GLY A 142 7.76 -7.68 2.25
N PRO A 143 7.73 -6.65 3.12
CA PRO A 143 6.76 -6.57 4.22
C PRO A 143 5.35 -6.27 3.71
N ILE A 144 4.37 -7.04 4.16
CA ILE A 144 2.95 -6.92 3.77
C ILE A 144 2.43 -5.48 3.96
N GLY A 145 2.85 -4.82 5.04
CA GLY A 145 2.47 -3.45 5.36
C GLY A 145 2.89 -2.41 4.31
N PHE A 146 3.85 -2.72 3.44
CA PHE A 146 4.26 -1.79 2.39
C PHE A 146 3.13 -1.55 1.36
N ASP A 147 2.58 -2.62 0.78
CA ASP A 147 1.49 -2.50 -0.18
C ASP A 147 0.21 -1.94 0.45
N VAL A 148 -0.16 -2.44 1.62
CA VAL A 148 -1.36 -1.96 2.33
C VAL A 148 -1.21 -0.48 2.69
N GLY A 149 -0.05 -0.09 3.21
CA GLY A 149 0.26 1.30 3.56
C GLY A 149 0.31 2.23 2.35
N THR A 150 0.86 1.78 1.23
CA THR A 150 0.88 2.55 -0.04
C THR A 150 -0.53 2.78 -0.57
N ALA A 151 -1.39 1.76 -0.56
CA ALA A 151 -2.79 1.90 -0.97
C ALA A 151 -3.56 2.90 -0.08
N ILE A 152 -3.42 2.81 1.24
CA ILE A 152 -4.01 3.74 2.20
C ILE A 152 -3.44 5.15 2.02
N GLY A 153 -2.11 5.27 1.90
CA GLY A 153 -1.42 6.53 1.70
C GLY A 153 -1.91 7.29 0.46
N ASN A 154 -2.19 6.58 -0.63
CA ASN A 154 -2.76 7.19 -1.83
C ASN A 154 -4.17 7.76 -1.61
N LEU A 155 -5.02 7.11 -0.83
CA LEU A 155 -6.33 7.64 -0.45
C LEU A 155 -6.19 8.85 0.48
N LEU A 156 -5.21 8.84 1.40
CA LEU A 156 -4.89 10.00 2.25
C LEU A 156 -4.36 11.19 1.44
N LEU A 157 -3.51 10.96 0.45
CA LEU A 157 -3.07 12.02 -0.47
C LEU A 157 -4.25 12.64 -1.23
N ASN A 158 -5.18 11.81 -1.72
CA ASN A 158 -6.41 12.32 -2.33
C ASN A 158 -7.26 13.12 -1.32
N PHE A 159 -7.45 12.61 -0.10
CA PHE A 159 -8.15 13.30 0.99
C PHE A 159 -7.56 14.71 1.24
N CYS A 160 -6.24 14.82 1.30
CA CYS A 160 -5.56 16.11 1.49
C CYS A 160 -5.71 17.03 0.27
N GLY A 161 -5.69 16.49 -0.93
CA GLY A 161 -5.78 17.24 -2.19
C GLY A 161 -7.18 17.71 -2.58
N LEU A 162 -8.25 17.07 -2.06
CA LEU A 162 -9.63 17.37 -2.44
C LEU A 162 -10.03 18.83 -2.30
N PRO A 163 -9.64 19.61 -1.24
CA PRO A 163 -9.97 21.04 -1.19
C PRO A 163 -9.41 21.85 -2.35
N GLY A 164 -8.25 21.50 -2.88
CA GLY A 164 -7.66 22.15 -4.06
C GLY A 164 -8.38 21.81 -5.37
N HIS A 165 -8.99 20.62 -5.45
CA HIS A 165 -9.71 20.18 -6.66
C HIS A 165 -11.17 20.62 -6.68
N LEU A 166 -11.88 20.57 -5.55
CA LEU A 166 -13.33 20.79 -5.46
C LEU A 166 -13.70 22.12 -4.79
N GLY A 167 -12.75 22.79 -4.13
CA GLY A 167 -13.03 23.90 -3.22
C GLY A 167 -13.39 23.39 -1.81
N ILE A 168 -13.15 24.25 -0.80
CA ILE A 168 -13.23 23.86 0.62
C ILE A 168 -14.62 23.36 1.02
N ARG A 169 -15.69 23.96 0.48
CA ARG A 169 -17.06 23.62 0.83
C ARG A 169 -17.48 22.26 0.30
N ASP A 170 -17.16 21.99 -0.97
CA ASP A 170 -17.58 20.76 -1.65
C ASP A 170 -16.67 19.57 -1.31
N ALA A 171 -15.46 19.84 -0.82
CA ALA A 171 -14.52 18.83 -0.38
C ALA A 171 -14.93 18.11 0.91
N ALA A 172 -15.79 18.69 1.77
CA ALA A 172 -16.09 18.12 3.09
C ALA A 172 -16.67 16.70 3.01
N ALA A 173 -17.74 16.50 2.24
CA ALA A 173 -18.36 15.20 2.06
C ALA A 173 -17.44 14.20 1.32
N ALA A 174 -16.67 14.69 0.33
CA ALA A 174 -15.70 13.88 -0.40
C ALA A 174 -14.57 13.38 0.50
N ARG A 175 -14.09 14.20 1.43
CA ARG A 175 -13.08 13.83 2.44
C ARG A 175 -13.62 12.78 3.42
N GLU A 176 -14.85 12.95 3.89
CA GLU A 176 -15.51 11.95 4.73
C GLU A 176 -15.60 10.60 4.01
N GLN A 177 -16.00 10.61 2.73
CA GLN A 177 -16.03 9.40 1.92
C GLN A 177 -14.64 8.74 1.81
N ARG A 178 -13.54 9.51 1.67
CA ARG A 178 -12.17 8.93 1.64
C ARG A 178 -11.81 8.23 2.94
N LEU A 179 -12.22 8.76 4.09
CA LEU A 179 -12.00 8.08 5.38
C LEU A 179 -12.81 6.77 5.47
N ILE A 180 -14.04 6.78 4.97
CA ILE A 180 -14.88 5.56 4.86
C ILE A 180 -14.20 4.53 3.93
N ASP A 181 -13.66 4.97 2.79
CA ASP A 181 -12.97 4.10 1.86
C ASP A 181 -11.69 3.48 2.47
N ILE A 182 -10.90 4.28 3.20
CA ILE A 182 -9.71 3.80 3.92
C ILE A 182 -10.10 2.74 4.95
N GLN A 183 -11.15 3.01 5.74
CA GLN A 183 -11.64 2.06 6.73
C GLN A 183 -12.16 0.77 6.06
N ALA A 184 -12.89 0.91 4.95
CA ALA A 184 -13.40 -0.22 4.19
C ALA A 184 -12.29 -1.09 3.59
N LEU A 185 -11.24 -0.47 3.05
CA LEU A 185 -10.05 -1.17 2.54
C LEU A 185 -9.39 -1.97 3.65
N TRP A 186 -9.04 -1.31 4.77
CA TRP A 186 -8.37 -1.96 5.89
C TRP A 186 -9.21 -3.10 6.50
N ASN A 187 -10.47 -2.83 6.81
CA ASN A 187 -11.33 -3.84 7.43
C ASN A 187 -11.49 -5.06 6.52
N THR A 188 -11.75 -4.84 5.22
CA THR A 188 -11.87 -5.95 4.26
C THR A 188 -10.57 -6.74 4.14
N PHE A 189 -9.43 -6.05 4.04
CA PHE A 189 -8.12 -6.71 4.03
C PHE A 189 -7.90 -7.55 5.29
N ALA A 190 -8.07 -6.96 6.47
CA ALA A 190 -7.78 -7.62 7.73
C ALA A 190 -8.72 -8.81 7.99
N GLU A 191 -10.02 -8.65 7.78
CA GLU A 191 -11.02 -9.71 7.93
C GLU A 191 -10.76 -10.86 6.96
N ARG A 192 -10.48 -10.54 5.70
CA ARG A 192 -10.22 -11.56 4.68
C ARG A 192 -8.91 -12.28 4.89
N PHE A 193 -7.84 -11.57 5.24
CA PHE A 193 -6.55 -12.18 5.57
C PHE A 193 -6.68 -13.14 6.76
N GLN A 194 -7.37 -12.73 7.83
CA GLN A 194 -7.62 -13.59 9.00
C GLN A 194 -8.45 -14.83 8.66
N ALA A 195 -9.51 -14.67 7.84
CA ALA A 195 -10.31 -15.80 7.37
C ALA A 195 -9.46 -16.81 6.58
N LEU A 196 -8.66 -16.31 5.64
CA LEU A 196 -7.71 -17.14 4.87
C LEU A 196 -6.68 -17.83 5.79
N ALA A 197 -6.17 -17.10 6.79
CA ALA A 197 -5.23 -17.65 7.74
C ALA A 197 -5.85 -18.78 8.58
N HIS A 198 -7.07 -18.60 9.06
CA HIS A 198 -7.80 -19.64 9.78
C HIS A 198 -8.07 -20.88 8.93
N GLU A 199 -8.46 -20.68 7.67
CA GLU A 199 -8.87 -21.79 6.78
C GLU A 199 -7.71 -22.53 6.13
N LYS A 200 -6.60 -21.82 5.82
CA LYS A 200 -5.61 -22.31 4.84
C LYS A 200 -4.15 -22.25 5.33
N THR A 201 -3.87 -21.76 6.55
CA THR A 201 -2.50 -21.79 7.07
C THR A 201 -2.02 -23.24 7.22
N ARG A 202 -0.86 -23.51 6.65
CA ARG A 202 -0.26 -24.87 6.61
C ARG A 202 0.81 -25.10 7.66
N ASP A 203 1.42 -24.03 8.14
CA ASP A 203 2.44 -24.10 9.17
C ASP A 203 1.80 -24.25 10.56
N ALA A 204 2.24 -25.24 11.33
CA ALA A 204 1.67 -25.54 12.64
C ALA A 204 1.87 -24.43 13.67
N ALA A 205 2.97 -23.69 13.61
CA ALA A 205 3.24 -22.58 14.53
C ALA A 205 2.42 -21.33 14.14
N LEU A 206 2.34 -21.02 12.84
CA LEU A 206 1.61 -19.85 12.33
C LEU A 206 0.08 -20.04 12.38
N SER A 207 -0.40 -21.28 12.50
CA SER A 207 -1.83 -21.60 12.70
C SER A 207 -2.29 -21.46 14.15
N ALA A 208 -1.42 -21.04 15.06
CA ALA A 208 -1.79 -20.82 16.47
C ALA A 208 -2.96 -19.86 16.60
N PRO A 209 -3.98 -20.17 17.44
CA PRO A 209 -5.14 -19.32 17.60
C PRO A 209 -4.78 -17.87 17.96
N GLY A 210 -5.29 -16.90 17.19
CA GLY A 210 -5.03 -15.48 17.38
C GLY A 210 -3.72 -14.96 16.77
N TYR A 211 -2.81 -15.82 16.27
CA TYR A 211 -1.52 -15.35 15.73
C TYR A 211 -1.70 -14.41 14.52
N ALA A 212 -2.59 -14.74 13.59
CA ALA A 212 -2.84 -13.86 12.43
C ALA A 212 -3.33 -12.46 12.85
N SER A 213 -4.16 -12.37 13.89
CA SER A 213 -4.62 -11.09 14.44
C SER A 213 -3.46 -10.31 15.08
N GLU A 214 -2.57 -10.96 15.82
CA GLU A 214 -1.38 -10.33 16.40
C GLU A 214 -0.39 -9.89 15.31
N PHE A 215 -0.25 -10.68 14.25
CA PHE A 215 0.57 -10.32 13.10
C PHE A 215 0.07 -9.04 12.43
N LEU A 216 -1.24 -8.93 12.18
CA LEU A 216 -1.84 -7.75 11.55
C LEU A 216 -1.71 -6.46 12.36
N LYS A 217 -1.48 -6.52 13.66
CA LYS A 217 -1.15 -5.32 14.46
C LYS A 217 0.21 -4.70 14.12
N LYS A 218 1.05 -5.43 13.37
CA LYS A 218 2.39 -4.99 12.95
C LYS A 218 2.47 -4.61 11.47
N VAL A 219 1.40 -4.90 10.73
CA VAL A 219 1.20 -4.50 9.34
C VAL A 219 0.79 -3.04 9.28
#